data_c762b52f7f5b77e46a810c08addebd61
#
_entry.id   c762b52f7f5b77e46a810c08addebd61
#
_cell.length_a   1.000
_cell.length_b   1.000
_cell.length_c   1.000
_cell.angle_alpha   90.00
_cell.angle_beta   90.00
_cell.angle_gamma   90.00
#
_symmetry.space_group_name_H-M   'P 1'
#
loop_
_entity.id
_entity.type
_entity.pdbx_description
1 polymer ?
#
loop_
_entity_poly.entity_id
_entity_poly.type
_entity_poly.pdbx_seq_one_letter_code
_entity_poly.pdbx_strand_id
1 'polypeptide(L)'
;MMGSAMRHSALLIGVALCASCSRSPPSVTPPGAPESAKTNVLEAGAKVLQPSGPVGKLDIYLVGFHPMKDAPDEQMEAHHYCQQLNEDLAQCALYDGNTDRANLTGIEYIISETLFAQLPEHERSFWHPHNGEILSGQLSAPNLPQLAEKELMRSKINSYGKTWHTWHSRKGTTPGDTLPLGEPMLAWSFNRDGELQQRLVAQRDRAVSVSTAERRANRQDLVPLAKPQEGVDALRAHFSDAQPIPGVTDAKGSHP
;
A
#
# COMPACT_ATOMS: atom_id res chain seq x y z
N MET A 1 -68.37 10.08 -32.18
CA MET A 1 -67.08 10.77 -31.91
C MET A 1 -66.27 9.92 -30.94
N MET A 2 -65.31 9.14 -31.44
CA MET A 2 -64.50 8.22 -30.67
C MET A 2 -63.14 8.90 -30.42
N GLY A 3 -62.84 9.19 -29.12
CA GLY A 3 -61.55 9.75 -28.72
C GLY A 3 -60.55 8.64 -28.41
N SER A 4 -59.46 8.55 -29.18
CA SER A 4 -58.37 7.61 -28.99
C SER A 4 -57.45 8.13 -27.90
N ALA A 5 -57.30 7.40 -26.80
CA ALA A 5 -56.34 7.66 -25.73
C ALA A 5 -55.00 7.02 -26.08
N MET A 6 -54.00 7.88 -26.38
CA MET A 6 -52.63 7.48 -26.63
C MET A 6 -51.91 7.22 -25.30
N ARG A 7 -51.60 5.95 -25.02
CA ARG A 7 -50.79 5.54 -23.83
C ARG A 7 -49.32 5.72 -24.17
N HIS A 8 -48.68 6.65 -23.45
CA HIS A 8 -47.22 6.81 -23.49
C HIS A 8 -46.61 5.81 -22.46
N SER A 9 -45.97 4.76 -22.98
CA SER A 9 -45.14 3.87 -22.16
C SER A 9 -43.77 4.51 -21.97
N ALA A 10 -43.51 5.01 -20.76
CA ALA A 10 -42.19 5.46 -20.35
C ALA A 10 -41.30 4.23 -20.09
N LEU A 11 -40.30 4.04 -20.96
CA LEU A 11 -39.25 3.04 -20.81
C LEU A 11 -38.24 3.54 -19.77
N LEU A 12 -38.33 3.03 -18.52
CA LEU A 12 -37.31 3.27 -17.47
C LEU A 12 -36.10 2.42 -17.79
N ILE A 13 -35.07 3.03 -18.37
CA ILE A 13 -33.74 2.43 -18.51
C ILE A 13 -33.08 2.50 -17.12
N GLY A 14 -33.12 1.39 -16.40
CA GLY A 14 -32.35 1.22 -15.17
C GLY A 14 -30.86 1.13 -15.50
N VAL A 15 -30.11 2.19 -15.24
CA VAL A 15 -28.65 2.15 -15.24
C VAL A 15 -28.23 1.36 -14.00
N ALA A 16 -27.89 0.09 -14.19
CA ALA A 16 -27.21 -0.70 -13.17
C ALA A 16 -25.79 -0.12 -13.02
N LEU A 17 -25.56 0.70 -11.99
CA LEU A 17 -24.22 1.01 -11.53
C LEU A 17 -23.59 -0.29 -11.03
N CYS A 18 -22.83 -0.96 -11.87
CA CYS A 18 -21.87 -1.95 -11.42
C CYS A 18 -20.82 -1.23 -10.58
N ALA A 19 -21.01 -1.18 -9.27
CA ALA A 19 -19.95 -0.88 -8.34
C ALA A 19 -18.91 -2.01 -8.52
N SER A 20 -17.90 -1.78 -9.36
CA SER A 20 -16.76 -2.67 -9.47
C SER A 20 -16.07 -2.63 -8.11
N CYS A 21 -16.30 -3.66 -7.28
CA CYS A 21 -15.61 -3.83 -6.03
C CYS A 21 -14.11 -3.93 -6.34
N SER A 22 -13.34 -2.91 -5.94
CA SER A 22 -11.89 -2.89 -6.06
C SER A 22 -11.29 -3.96 -5.16
N ARG A 23 -11.07 -5.17 -5.70
CA ARG A 23 -10.60 -6.33 -4.95
C ARG A 23 -9.31 -6.87 -5.51
N SER A 24 -8.30 -6.97 -4.66
CA SER A 24 -7.05 -7.68 -4.91
C SER A 24 -7.03 -8.96 -4.08
N PRO A 25 -7.23 -10.14 -4.70
CA PRO A 25 -7.19 -11.41 -3.98
C PRO A 25 -5.76 -11.73 -3.53
N PRO A 26 -5.58 -12.66 -2.56
CA PRO A 26 -4.25 -13.13 -2.16
C PRO A 26 -3.49 -13.75 -3.33
N SER A 27 -2.18 -13.63 -3.29
CA SER A 27 -1.28 -14.17 -4.33
C SER A 27 -1.20 -15.68 -4.32
N VAL A 28 -1.30 -16.28 -3.14
CA VAL A 28 -1.22 -17.71 -2.90
C VAL A 28 -2.32 -18.17 -1.96
N THR A 29 -2.73 -19.42 -2.09
CA THR A 29 -3.57 -20.10 -1.11
C THR A 29 -2.67 -21.01 -0.28
N PRO A 30 -2.61 -20.83 1.05
CA PRO A 30 -1.83 -21.70 1.91
C PRO A 30 -2.28 -23.17 1.76
N PRO A 31 -1.34 -24.13 1.75
CA PRO A 31 -1.67 -25.55 1.74
C PRO A 31 -2.27 -25.97 3.08
N GLY A 32 -3.12 -26.97 3.07
CA GLY A 32 -3.69 -27.57 4.28
C GLY A 32 -5.07 -28.16 4.04
N ALA A 33 -5.59 -28.83 5.06
CA ALA A 33 -6.95 -29.33 5.05
C ALA A 33 -7.96 -28.16 5.19
N PRO A 34 -9.12 -28.23 4.55
CA PRO A 34 -10.19 -27.27 4.77
C PRO A 34 -10.59 -27.19 6.24
N GLU A 35 -11.08 -26.04 6.67
CA GLU A 35 -11.62 -25.85 8.01
C GLU A 35 -12.71 -26.87 8.33
N SER A 36 -12.61 -27.47 9.50
CA SER A 36 -13.61 -28.42 9.97
C SER A 36 -14.87 -27.71 10.52
N ALA A 37 -15.98 -28.41 10.62
CA ALA A 37 -17.17 -27.88 11.27
C ALA A 37 -16.90 -27.44 12.73
N LYS A 38 -15.98 -28.12 13.42
CA LYS A 38 -15.54 -27.73 14.78
C LYS A 38 -14.81 -26.38 14.74
N THR A 39 -13.90 -26.16 13.80
CA THR A 39 -13.18 -24.89 13.62
C THR A 39 -14.17 -23.76 13.39
N ASN A 40 -15.09 -23.92 12.46
CA ASN A 40 -16.10 -22.89 12.14
C ASN A 40 -16.98 -22.52 13.35
N VAL A 41 -17.35 -23.50 14.20
CA VAL A 41 -18.12 -23.23 15.43
C VAL A 41 -17.27 -22.45 16.43
N LEU A 42 -15.99 -22.80 16.60
CA LEU A 42 -15.07 -22.08 17.50
C LEU A 42 -14.84 -20.65 17.04
N GLU A 43 -14.65 -20.43 15.76
CA GLU A 43 -14.49 -19.09 15.16
C GLU A 43 -15.74 -18.23 15.33
N ALA A 44 -16.93 -18.80 15.06
CA ALA A 44 -18.19 -18.11 15.30
C ALA A 44 -18.36 -17.72 16.77
N GLY A 45 -17.97 -18.61 17.70
CA GLY A 45 -17.97 -18.33 19.14
C GLY A 45 -16.98 -17.22 19.50
N ALA A 46 -15.75 -17.28 18.98
CA ALA A 46 -14.73 -16.25 19.21
C ALA A 46 -15.20 -14.88 18.68
N LYS A 47 -15.77 -14.83 17.48
CA LYS A 47 -16.28 -13.58 16.89
C LYS A 47 -17.35 -12.89 17.76
N VAL A 48 -18.15 -13.66 18.49
CA VAL A 48 -19.20 -13.14 19.39
C VAL A 48 -18.64 -12.78 20.76
N LEU A 49 -17.73 -13.62 21.30
CA LEU A 49 -17.30 -13.54 22.70
C LEU A 49 -15.99 -12.78 22.89
N GLN A 50 -15.16 -12.71 21.85
CA GLN A 50 -13.85 -12.02 21.90
C GLN A 50 -13.91 -10.76 21.04
N PRO A 51 -13.80 -9.56 21.63
CA PRO A 51 -13.76 -8.31 20.85
C PRO A 51 -12.51 -8.27 19.98
N SER A 52 -12.60 -7.62 18.82
CA SER A 52 -11.47 -7.49 17.87
C SER A 52 -10.24 -6.76 18.42
N GLY A 53 -10.36 -6.12 19.59
CA GLY A 53 -9.27 -5.45 20.27
C GLY A 53 -8.54 -4.42 19.40
N PRO A 54 -7.19 -4.43 19.37
CA PRO A 54 -6.41 -3.47 18.59
C PRO A 54 -6.57 -3.67 17.07
N VAL A 55 -6.84 -4.89 16.60
CA VAL A 55 -7.02 -5.19 15.17
C VAL A 55 -8.21 -4.41 14.58
N GLY A 56 -9.29 -4.23 15.37
CA GLY A 56 -10.45 -3.43 14.97
C GLY A 56 -10.20 -1.93 14.90
N LYS A 57 -8.96 -1.46 15.07
CA LYS A 57 -8.53 -0.06 14.94
C LYS A 57 -7.66 0.20 13.72
N LEU A 58 -7.40 -0.82 12.92
CA LEU A 58 -6.60 -0.72 11.69
C LEU A 58 -7.49 -0.25 10.53
N ASP A 59 -8.03 0.97 10.63
CA ASP A 59 -9.09 1.49 9.75
C ASP A 59 -8.57 2.21 8.50
N ILE A 60 -7.30 2.66 8.51
CA ILE A 60 -6.71 3.38 7.39
C ILE A 60 -6.14 2.37 6.40
N TYR A 61 -6.71 2.31 5.19
CA TYR A 61 -6.25 1.42 4.13
C TYR A 61 -5.41 2.18 3.10
N LEU A 62 -4.16 1.71 2.91
CA LEU A 62 -3.25 2.17 1.88
C LEU A 62 -2.77 0.99 1.04
N VAL A 63 -2.37 1.24 -0.20
CA VAL A 63 -1.69 0.26 -1.03
C VAL A 63 -0.49 0.89 -1.72
N GLY A 64 0.65 0.24 -1.60
CA GLY A 64 1.94 0.66 -2.14
C GLY A 64 2.74 -0.53 -2.67
N PHE A 65 4.04 -0.34 -2.80
CA PHE A 65 4.96 -1.35 -3.30
C PHE A 65 6.24 -1.31 -2.48
N HIS A 66 6.75 -2.49 -2.15
CA HIS A 66 8.01 -2.63 -1.45
C HIS A 66 9.00 -3.49 -2.25
N PRO A 67 10.22 -3.04 -2.49
CA PRO A 67 11.37 -3.92 -2.75
C PRO A 67 11.93 -4.41 -1.42
N MET A 68 12.60 -5.54 -1.42
CA MET A 68 13.44 -5.93 -0.30
C MET A 68 14.76 -5.17 -0.39
N LYS A 69 15.20 -4.57 0.73
CA LYS A 69 16.38 -3.67 0.73
C LYS A 69 17.65 -4.36 0.20
N ASP A 70 17.87 -5.61 0.63
CA ASP A 70 19.07 -6.39 0.27
C ASP A 70 18.85 -7.28 -0.97
N ALA A 71 17.62 -7.30 -1.53
CA ALA A 71 17.25 -8.02 -2.73
C ALA A 71 16.24 -7.20 -3.55
N PRO A 72 16.62 -6.03 -4.15
CA PRO A 72 15.67 -5.06 -4.70
C PRO A 72 14.87 -5.56 -5.92
N ASP A 73 15.26 -6.66 -6.53
CA ASP A 73 14.45 -7.33 -7.57
C ASP A 73 13.25 -8.08 -7.00
N GLU A 74 13.26 -8.41 -5.71
CA GLU A 74 12.12 -8.93 -5.00
C GLU A 74 11.17 -7.78 -4.63
N GLN A 75 10.24 -7.51 -5.54
CA GLN A 75 9.27 -6.43 -5.43
C GLN A 75 7.88 -7.01 -5.19
N MET A 76 7.12 -6.40 -4.29
CA MET A 76 5.76 -6.84 -4.01
C MET A 76 4.80 -5.66 -3.82
N GLU A 77 3.53 -5.90 -4.16
CA GLU A 77 2.42 -5.05 -3.78
C GLU A 77 2.10 -5.30 -2.30
N ALA A 78 1.93 -4.24 -1.51
CA ALA A 78 1.63 -4.31 -0.09
C ALA A 78 0.35 -3.54 0.23
N HIS A 79 -0.60 -4.21 0.89
CA HIS A 79 -1.84 -3.65 1.38
C HIS A 79 -1.71 -3.36 2.87
N HIS A 80 -1.69 -2.09 3.24
CA HIS A 80 -1.48 -1.62 4.60
C HIS A 80 -2.83 -1.35 5.27
N TYR A 81 -3.06 -1.94 6.41
CA TYR A 81 -4.16 -1.61 7.31
C TYR A 81 -3.57 -0.99 8.56
N CYS A 82 -3.80 0.30 8.75
CA CYS A 82 -3.07 1.12 9.69
C CYS A 82 -3.97 1.75 10.76
N GLN A 83 -3.35 2.00 11.93
CA GLN A 83 -3.89 2.83 12.99
C GLN A 83 -2.93 3.99 13.26
N GLN A 84 -3.44 5.22 13.24
CA GLN A 84 -2.70 6.37 13.77
C GLN A 84 -2.77 6.34 15.29
N LEU A 85 -1.61 6.22 15.97
CA LEU A 85 -1.54 6.22 17.44
C LEU A 85 -1.51 7.64 18.01
N ASN A 86 -0.80 8.54 17.34
CA ASN A 86 -0.72 9.98 17.60
C ASN A 86 -0.23 10.67 16.32
N GLU A 87 -0.02 11.99 16.34
CA GLU A 87 0.39 12.75 15.15
C GLU A 87 1.72 12.28 14.53
N ASP A 88 2.60 11.67 15.34
CA ASP A 88 3.95 11.30 14.95
C ASP A 88 4.15 9.81 14.69
N LEU A 89 3.20 8.94 15.06
CA LEU A 89 3.37 7.48 14.99
C LEU A 89 2.11 6.78 14.52
N ALA A 90 2.25 5.95 13.50
CA ALA A 90 1.25 4.97 13.06
C ALA A 90 1.85 3.56 13.05
N GLN A 91 0.97 2.55 13.09
CA GLN A 91 1.30 1.14 12.97
C GLN A 91 0.39 0.46 11.96
N CYS A 92 0.93 -0.47 11.17
CA CYS A 92 0.21 -1.15 10.10
C CYS A 92 0.45 -2.65 10.11
N ALA A 93 -0.59 -3.42 9.82
CA ALA A 93 -0.50 -4.80 9.36
C ALA A 93 -0.49 -4.82 7.83
N LEU A 94 0.40 -5.62 7.24
CA LEU A 94 0.58 -5.73 5.79
C LEU A 94 0.02 -7.05 5.26
N TYR A 95 -0.68 -6.96 4.13
CA TYR A 95 -1.29 -8.11 3.47
C TYR A 95 -0.96 -8.15 1.98
N ASP A 96 -1.07 -9.31 1.36
CA ASP A 96 -0.86 -9.51 -0.09
C ASP A 96 -2.12 -9.24 -0.94
N GLY A 97 -3.16 -8.73 -0.32
CA GLY A 97 -4.43 -8.39 -0.95
C GLY A 97 -5.35 -7.63 -0.01
N ASN A 98 -6.58 -7.34 -0.47
CA ASN A 98 -7.58 -6.62 0.31
C ASN A 98 -8.91 -7.38 0.48
N THR A 99 -8.88 -8.69 0.31
CA THR A 99 -10.04 -9.56 0.60
C THR A 99 -9.89 -10.18 1.99
N ASP A 100 -10.98 -10.74 2.50
CA ASP A 100 -11.02 -11.47 3.77
C ASP A 100 -10.11 -12.72 3.83
N ARG A 101 -9.57 -13.14 2.68
CA ARG A 101 -8.63 -14.27 2.56
C ARG A 101 -7.20 -13.83 2.31
N ALA A 102 -6.90 -12.53 2.37
CA ALA A 102 -5.55 -12.03 2.16
C ALA A 102 -4.58 -12.55 3.24
N ASN A 103 -3.38 -12.90 2.83
CA ASN A 103 -2.34 -13.40 3.74
C ASN A 103 -1.63 -12.23 4.42
N LEU A 104 -1.42 -12.34 5.73
CA LEU A 104 -0.61 -11.39 6.50
C LEU A 104 0.86 -11.59 6.11
N THR A 105 1.46 -10.56 5.50
CA THR A 105 2.82 -10.64 4.94
C THR A 105 3.86 -9.88 5.74
N GLY A 106 3.45 -9.00 6.65
CA GLY A 106 4.41 -8.22 7.42
C GLY A 106 3.78 -7.14 8.30
N ILE A 107 4.63 -6.26 8.77
CA ILE A 107 4.27 -5.10 9.60
C ILE A 107 5.03 -3.86 9.13
N GLU A 108 4.46 -2.68 9.40
CA GLU A 108 5.14 -1.41 9.21
C GLU A 108 4.83 -0.45 10.35
N TYR A 109 5.85 0.31 10.77
CA TYR A 109 5.71 1.48 11.63
C TYR A 109 6.04 2.73 10.82
N ILE A 110 5.22 3.77 10.96
CA ILE A 110 5.41 5.04 10.26
C ILE A 110 5.62 6.13 11.30
N ILE A 111 6.73 6.88 11.17
CA ILE A 111 7.03 7.99 12.07
C ILE A 111 7.22 9.31 11.31
N SER A 112 6.99 10.42 12.02
CA SER A 112 7.29 11.74 11.49
C SER A 112 8.79 11.97 11.34
N GLU A 113 9.18 12.98 10.53
CA GLU A 113 10.57 13.44 10.43
C GLU A 113 11.14 13.87 11.79
N THR A 114 10.29 14.40 12.68
CA THR A 114 10.68 14.85 14.02
C THR A 114 11.13 13.67 14.88
N LEU A 115 10.39 12.56 14.89
CA LEU A 115 10.80 11.36 15.59
C LEU A 115 12.00 10.69 14.93
N PHE A 116 12.03 10.64 13.58
CA PHE A 116 13.16 10.09 12.85
C PHE A 116 14.48 10.81 13.19
N ALA A 117 14.47 12.13 13.28
CA ALA A 117 15.65 12.93 13.63
C ALA A 117 16.23 12.62 15.02
N GLN A 118 15.41 12.07 15.93
CA GLN A 118 15.80 11.68 17.29
C GLN A 118 16.35 10.24 17.37
N LEU A 119 16.21 9.44 16.30
CA LEU A 119 16.70 8.08 16.29
C LEU A 119 18.24 8.03 16.34
N PRO A 120 18.81 7.04 17.03
CA PRO A 120 20.24 6.74 16.91
C PRO A 120 20.61 6.47 15.45
N GLU A 121 21.83 6.85 15.04
CA GLU A 121 22.27 6.75 13.63
C GLU A 121 22.13 5.33 13.06
N HIS A 122 22.53 4.31 13.83
CA HIS A 122 22.41 2.91 13.41
C HIS A 122 20.95 2.48 13.19
N GLU A 123 20.00 3.03 13.95
CA GLU A 123 18.57 2.73 13.83
C GLU A 123 17.98 3.31 12.55
N ARG A 124 18.44 4.49 12.10
CA ARG A 124 17.92 5.15 10.89
C ARG A 124 18.07 4.30 9.64
N SER A 125 19.06 3.40 9.59
CA SER A 125 19.30 2.50 8.47
C SER A 125 18.17 1.47 8.23
N PHE A 126 17.24 1.31 9.18
CA PHE A 126 16.06 0.45 9.06
C PHE A 126 14.81 1.20 8.60
N TRP A 127 14.88 2.50 8.38
CA TRP A 127 13.75 3.34 8.05
C TRP A 127 13.89 3.88 6.62
N HIS A 128 12.88 3.66 5.79
CA HIS A 128 12.83 4.14 4.42
C HIS A 128 12.01 5.44 4.30
N PRO A 129 12.35 6.31 3.34
CA PRO A 129 11.62 7.56 3.11
C PRO A 129 10.32 7.32 2.36
N HIS A 130 9.30 8.18 2.56
CA HIS A 130 8.00 8.07 1.88
C HIS A 130 7.78 9.09 0.76
N ASN A 131 8.61 10.16 0.66
CA ASN A 131 8.35 11.21 -0.34
C ASN A 131 8.38 10.68 -1.79
N GLY A 132 9.23 9.70 -2.09
CA GLY A 132 9.30 9.05 -3.40
C GLY A 132 8.00 8.35 -3.77
N GLU A 133 7.46 7.51 -2.88
CA GLU A 133 6.21 6.78 -3.08
C GLU A 133 4.99 7.70 -3.22
N ILE A 134 4.99 8.79 -2.45
CA ILE A 134 3.90 9.78 -2.47
C ILE A 134 3.94 10.59 -3.76
N LEU A 135 5.09 11.18 -4.10
CA LEU A 135 5.22 12.07 -5.26
C LEU A 135 5.15 11.34 -6.60
N SER A 136 5.57 10.08 -6.66
CA SER A 136 5.40 9.24 -7.84
C SER A 136 3.96 8.78 -8.06
N GLY A 137 3.08 8.86 -7.05
CA GLY A 137 1.72 8.31 -7.08
C GLY A 137 1.65 6.82 -6.76
N GLN A 138 2.76 6.19 -6.39
CA GLN A 138 2.85 4.76 -6.09
C GLN A 138 2.04 4.38 -4.86
N LEU A 139 2.16 5.14 -3.76
CA LEU A 139 1.32 4.97 -2.57
C LEU A 139 -0.06 5.58 -2.82
N SER A 140 -1.11 4.82 -2.56
CA SER A 140 -2.50 5.23 -2.78
C SER A 140 -3.39 4.82 -1.61
N ALA A 141 -4.46 5.61 -1.38
CA ALA A 141 -5.55 5.27 -0.47
C ALA A 141 -6.84 5.05 -1.29
N PRO A 142 -7.08 3.82 -1.80
CA PRO A 142 -8.26 3.53 -2.61
C PRO A 142 -9.57 3.85 -1.88
N ASN A 143 -10.61 4.18 -2.64
CA ASN A 143 -11.95 4.52 -2.16
C ASN A 143 -12.07 5.85 -1.37
N LEU A 144 -10.98 6.54 -1.07
CA LEU A 144 -11.06 7.90 -0.55
C LEU A 144 -11.34 8.89 -1.69
N PRO A 145 -12.16 9.94 -1.45
CA PRO A 145 -12.24 11.08 -2.36
C PRO A 145 -10.85 11.67 -2.60
N GLN A 146 -10.58 12.10 -3.82
CA GLN A 146 -9.26 12.59 -4.25
C GLN A 146 -8.66 13.67 -3.33
N LEU A 147 -9.49 14.61 -2.85
CA LEU A 147 -9.03 15.66 -1.93
C LEU A 147 -8.62 15.10 -0.57
N ALA A 148 -9.39 14.14 -0.04
CA ALA A 148 -9.09 13.50 1.24
C ALA A 148 -7.83 12.62 1.14
N GLU A 149 -7.67 11.88 0.05
CA GLU A 149 -6.46 11.09 -0.22
C GLU A 149 -5.22 12.00 -0.31
N LYS A 150 -5.32 13.10 -1.06
CA LYS A 150 -4.21 14.06 -1.20
C LYS A 150 -3.82 14.69 0.12
N GLU A 151 -4.79 15.02 0.99
CA GLU A 151 -4.52 15.57 2.32
C GLU A 151 -3.83 14.53 3.22
N LEU A 152 -4.25 13.27 3.15
CA LEU A 152 -3.55 12.18 3.83
C LEU A 152 -2.09 12.08 3.36
N MET A 153 -1.84 12.12 2.04
CA MET A 153 -0.48 12.09 1.49
C MET A 153 0.34 13.33 1.89
N ARG A 154 -0.28 14.51 1.92
CA ARG A 154 0.35 15.75 2.42
C ARG A 154 0.85 15.58 3.85
N SER A 155 0.05 14.96 4.73
CA SER A 155 0.41 14.75 6.12
C SER A 155 1.57 13.77 6.31
N LYS A 156 1.86 12.93 5.32
CA LYS A 156 2.88 11.87 5.37
C LYS A 156 4.11 12.13 4.49
N ILE A 157 4.16 13.25 3.75
CA ILE A 157 5.16 13.47 2.71
C ILE A 157 6.61 13.39 3.18
N ASN A 158 6.89 13.72 4.43
CA ASN A 158 8.23 13.66 5.03
C ASN A 158 8.33 12.59 6.13
N SER A 159 7.38 11.66 6.21
CA SER A 159 7.45 10.54 7.15
C SER A 159 8.41 9.44 6.68
N TYR A 160 8.74 8.54 7.61
CA TYR A 160 9.59 7.38 7.35
C TYR A 160 8.88 6.10 7.79
N GLY A 161 9.07 5.02 7.04
CA GLY A 161 8.55 3.68 7.34
C GLY A 161 9.65 2.73 7.80
N LYS A 162 9.34 1.87 8.78
CA LYS A 162 10.15 0.70 9.13
C LYS A 162 9.32 -0.54 8.90
N THR A 163 9.67 -1.28 7.85
CA THR A 163 8.85 -2.35 7.31
C THR A 163 9.61 -3.67 7.25
N TRP A 164 8.98 -4.72 7.80
CA TRP A 164 9.49 -6.09 7.74
C TRP A 164 8.45 -6.99 7.10
N HIS A 165 8.84 -7.68 6.01
CA HIS A 165 8.05 -8.76 5.44
C HIS A 165 8.53 -10.11 6.00
N THR A 166 7.57 -10.89 6.47
CA THR A 166 7.77 -12.23 7.06
C THR A 166 7.26 -13.33 6.14
N TRP A 167 6.55 -12.96 5.07
CA TRP A 167 6.02 -13.87 4.08
C TRP A 167 6.10 -13.28 2.68
N HIS A 168 6.87 -13.91 1.81
CA HIS A 168 7.06 -13.52 0.42
C HIS A 168 6.06 -14.28 -0.47
N SER A 169 4.75 -14.13 -0.19
CA SER A 169 3.65 -14.76 -0.92
C SER A 169 3.53 -14.29 -2.38
N ARG A 170 4.24 -13.20 -2.73
CA ARG A 170 4.33 -12.65 -4.08
C ARG A 170 5.78 -12.33 -4.44
N LYS A 171 6.18 -12.68 -5.66
CA LYS A 171 7.48 -12.29 -6.25
C LYS A 171 7.22 -11.57 -7.57
N GLY A 172 7.22 -10.24 -7.52
CA GLY A 172 6.76 -9.43 -8.65
C GLY A 172 5.28 -9.66 -8.96
N THR A 173 4.95 -10.05 -10.19
CA THR A 173 3.57 -10.37 -10.62
C THR A 173 3.23 -11.87 -10.52
N THR A 174 4.15 -12.70 -10.06
CA THR A 174 3.96 -14.14 -9.92
C THR A 174 3.68 -14.54 -8.47
N PRO A 175 2.98 -15.66 -8.22
CA PRO A 175 2.90 -16.23 -6.88
C PRO A 175 4.28 -16.54 -6.32
N GLY A 176 4.47 -16.29 -5.04
CA GLY A 176 5.68 -16.60 -4.29
C GLY A 176 5.51 -17.84 -3.41
N ASP A 177 6.03 -17.77 -2.20
CA ASP A 177 6.00 -18.88 -1.25
C ASP A 177 4.57 -19.14 -0.76
N THR A 178 4.17 -20.41 -0.71
CA THR A 178 2.83 -20.81 -0.26
C THR A 178 2.69 -20.86 1.27
N LEU A 179 3.81 -20.78 1.98
CA LEU A 179 3.92 -20.66 3.45
C LEU A 179 4.90 -19.55 3.79
N PRO A 180 4.85 -18.96 5.00
CA PRO A 180 5.85 -18.02 5.47
C PRO A 180 7.18 -18.74 5.75
N LEU A 181 8.09 -18.71 4.79
CA LEU A 181 9.39 -19.39 4.85
C LEU A 181 10.52 -18.36 4.98
N GLY A 182 11.63 -18.78 5.59
CA GLY A 182 12.85 -17.99 5.71
C GLY A 182 12.82 -16.92 6.81
N GLU A 183 13.85 -16.07 6.77
CA GLU A 183 14.01 -14.97 7.71
C GLU A 183 13.15 -13.76 7.30
N PRO A 184 12.73 -12.91 8.25
CA PRO A 184 12.12 -11.62 7.91
C PRO A 184 13.08 -10.76 7.08
N MET A 185 12.57 -10.12 6.05
CA MET A 185 13.36 -9.22 5.20
C MET A 185 12.93 -7.77 5.40
N LEU A 186 13.93 -6.88 5.54
CA LEU A 186 13.70 -5.45 5.60
C LEU A 186 13.26 -4.96 4.23
N ALA A 187 12.08 -4.33 4.20
CA ALA A 187 11.58 -3.70 3.00
C ALA A 187 12.10 -2.26 2.85
N TRP A 188 12.05 -1.74 1.64
CA TRP A 188 12.42 -0.37 1.30
C TRP A 188 11.34 0.29 0.44
N SER A 189 11.54 1.57 0.11
CA SER A 189 10.69 2.33 -0.80
C SER A 189 11.38 2.56 -2.15
N PHE A 190 10.58 2.75 -3.20
CA PHE A 190 11.07 3.20 -4.49
C PHE A 190 11.10 4.73 -4.54
N ASN A 191 12.26 5.29 -4.85
CA ASN A 191 12.52 6.73 -4.78
C ASN A 191 12.92 7.35 -6.11
N ARG A 192 13.00 6.53 -7.17
CA ARG A 192 13.38 6.95 -8.52
C ARG A 192 12.45 6.30 -9.55
N ASP A 193 12.21 7.01 -10.65
CA ASP A 193 11.49 6.46 -11.79
C ASP A 193 12.34 5.38 -12.46
N GLY A 194 11.77 4.19 -12.65
CA GLY A 194 12.46 3.03 -13.22
C GLY A 194 12.89 1.97 -12.21
N GLU A 195 12.84 2.23 -10.91
CA GLU A 195 13.09 1.22 -9.87
C GLU A 195 11.95 0.20 -9.77
N LEU A 196 10.72 0.67 -9.80
CA LEU A 196 9.52 -0.17 -9.69
C LEU A 196 9.15 -0.79 -11.05
N GLN A 197 8.88 -2.09 -11.05
CA GLN A 197 8.40 -2.82 -12.23
C GLN A 197 7.01 -2.32 -12.66
N GLN A 198 6.91 -1.75 -13.86
CA GLN A 198 5.66 -1.16 -14.39
C GLN A 198 4.50 -2.15 -14.50
N ARG A 199 4.78 -3.43 -14.67
CA ARG A 199 3.74 -4.48 -14.67
C ARG A 199 3.04 -4.61 -13.32
N LEU A 200 3.74 -4.40 -12.19
CA LEU A 200 3.14 -4.36 -10.85
C LEU A 200 2.19 -3.17 -10.71
N VAL A 201 2.63 -1.99 -11.14
CA VAL A 201 1.80 -0.77 -11.15
C VAL A 201 0.52 -1.03 -11.94
N ALA A 202 0.64 -1.52 -13.18
CA ALA A 202 -0.50 -1.78 -14.03
C ALA A 202 -1.46 -2.84 -13.45
N GLN A 203 -0.93 -3.84 -12.75
CA GLN A 203 -1.74 -4.86 -12.08
C GLN A 203 -2.53 -4.28 -10.91
N ARG A 204 -1.85 -3.56 -10.01
CA ARG A 204 -2.44 -2.90 -8.86
C ARG A 204 -3.51 -1.89 -9.29
N ASP A 205 -3.19 -1.01 -10.23
CA ASP A 205 -4.09 0.04 -10.69
C ASP A 205 -5.41 -0.54 -11.20
N ARG A 206 -5.36 -1.64 -11.95
CA ARG A 206 -6.56 -2.36 -12.37
C ARG A 206 -7.31 -3.02 -11.21
N ALA A 207 -6.59 -3.67 -10.29
CA ALA A 207 -7.21 -4.44 -9.20
C ALA A 207 -7.97 -3.55 -8.21
N VAL A 208 -7.41 -2.38 -7.86
CA VAL A 208 -8.02 -1.48 -6.87
C VAL A 208 -8.61 -0.20 -7.50
N SER A 209 -8.76 -0.16 -8.83
CA SER A 209 -9.40 0.94 -9.58
C SER A 209 -8.78 2.31 -9.27
N VAL A 210 -7.46 2.41 -9.32
CA VAL A 210 -6.71 3.66 -9.16
C VAL A 210 -5.87 3.95 -10.41
N SER A 211 -5.33 5.15 -10.52
CA SER A 211 -4.37 5.54 -11.55
C SER A 211 -3.15 6.19 -10.90
N THR A 212 -2.02 5.51 -10.94
CA THR A 212 -0.74 6.05 -10.46
C THR A 212 -0.39 7.36 -11.16
N ALA A 213 -0.59 7.43 -12.48
CA ALA A 213 -0.29 8.63 -13.26
C ALA A 213 -1.16 9.83 -12.86
N GLU A 214 -2.46 9.62 -12.64
CA GLU A 214 -3.36 10.69 -12.16
C GLU A 214 -2.98 11.16 -10.76
N ARG A 215 -2.65 10.25 -9.86
CA ARG A 215 -2.20 10.59 -8.51
C ARG A 215 -0.92 11.41 -8.53
N ARG A 216 0.05 11.01 -9.33
CA ARG A 216 1.27 11.78 -9.56
C ARG A 216 0.97 13.20 -10.06
N ALA A 217 0.11 13.33 -11.07
CA ALA A 217 -0.29 14.62 -11.61
C ALA A 217 -0.98 15.50 -10.56
N ASN A 218 -1.88 14.91 -9.77
CA ASN A 218 -2.65 15.60 -8.74
C ASN A 218 -1.83 16.02 -7.51
N ARG A 219 -0.60 15.51 -7.34
CA ARG A 219 0.29 15.78 -6.21
C ARG A 219 1.45 16.70 -6.56
N GLN A 220 1.45 17.33 -7.74
CA GLN A 220 2.53 18.24 -8.15
C GLN A 220 2.68 19.44 -7.21
N ASP A 221 1.62 19.90 -6.59
CA ASP A 221 1.63 20.97 -5.58
C ASP A 221 2.23 20.52 -4.22
N LEU A 222 2.46 19.22 -4.01
CA LEU A 222 3.17 18.69 -2.84
C LEU A 222 4.69 18.70 -3.02
N VAL A 223 5.20 18.79 -4.26
CA VAL A 223 6.65 18.80 -4.55
C VAL A 223 7.42 19.82 -3.72
N PRO A 224 6.96 21.08 -3.57
CA PRO A 224 7.68 22.07 -2.74
C PRO A 224 7.66 21.78 -1.24
N LEU A 225 6.84 20.84 -0.77
CA LEU A 225 6.73 20.46 0.64
C LEU A 225 7.67 19.30 1.00
N ALA A 226 8.18 18.59 -0.01
CA ALA A 226 9.11 17.49 0.20
C ALA A 226 10.47 18.03 0.67
N LYS A 227 11.00 17.44 1.71
CA LYS A 227 12.33 17.72 2.25
C LYS A 227 13.30 16.61 1.84
N PRO A 228 14.61 16.87 1.79
CA PRO A 228 15.59 15.80 1.64
C PRO A 228 15.40 14.73 2.72
N GLN A 229 15.38 13.44 2.33
CA GLN A 229 15.21 12.32 3.26
C GLN A 229 16.39 11.35 3.17
N GLU A 230 16.87 10.84 4.32
CA GLU A 230 17.91 9.79 4.34
C GLU A 230 17.38 8.50 3.70
N GLY A 231 18.24 7.84 2.90
CA GLY A 231 17.93 6.55 2.29
C GLY A 231 17.19 6.60 0.95
N VAL A 232 17.01 7.78 0.37
CA VAL A 232 16.48 7.96 -0.99
C VAL A 232 17.34 7.23 -2.01
N ASP A 233 18.67 7.29 -1.84
CA ASP A 233 19.66 6.69 -2.75
C ASP A 233 20.06 5.25 -2.36
N ALA A 234 19.39 4.63 -1.38
CA ALA A 234 19.77 3.30 -0.90
C ALA A 234 19.76 2.21 -1.99
N LEU A 235 18.88 2.31 -2.99
CA LEU A 235 18.78 1.35 -4.09
C LEU A 235 19.45 1.81 -5.39
N ARG A 236 20.04 3.02 -5.41
CA ARG A 236 20.58 3.65 -6.61
C ARG A 236 21.66 2.81 -7.32
N ALA A 237 22.51 2.14 -6.55
CA ALA A 237 23.57 1.31 -7.13
C ALA A 237 23.01 0.09 -7.88
N HIS A 238 21.87 -0.44 -7.42
CA HIS A 238 21.18 -1.56 -8.06
C HIS A 238 20.42 -1.12 -9.32
N PHE A 239 19.80 0.07 -9.28
CA PHE A 239 19.01 0.65 -10.38
C PHE A 239 19.71 1.87 -10.99
N SER A 240 20.89 1.66 -11.59
CA SER A 240 21.75 2.74 -12.10
C SER A 240 21.09 3.64 -13.15
N ASP A 241 20.12 3.12 -13.91
CA ASP A 241 19.43 3.84 -14.99
C ASP A 241 18.17 4.59 -14.51
N ALA A 242 17.80 4.41 -13.22
CA ALA A 242 16.63 5.05 -12.64
C ALA A 242 16.77 6.57 -12.56
N GLN A 243 15.67 7.29 -12.88
CA GLN A 243 15.68 8.74 -13.00
C GLN A 243 15.13 9.42 -11.74
N PRO A 244 15.62 10.60 -11.38
CA PRO A 244 15.12 11.35 -10.23
C PRO A 244 13.62 11.68 -10.35
N ILE A 245 12.89 11.56 -9.24
CA ILE A 245 11.53 12.09 -9.11
C ILE A 245 11.62 13.53 -8.61
N PRO A 246 10.93 14.52 -9.23
CA PRO A 246 10.94 15.90 -8.77
C PRO A 246 10.59 16.04 -7.28
N GLY A 247 11.44 16.71 -6.50
CA GLY A 247 11.29 16.91 -5.06
C GLY A 247 11.83 15.78 -4.18
N VAL A 248 12.29 14.67 -4.76
CA VAL A 248 12.85 13.53 -4.02
C VAL A 248 14.38 13.60 -4.08
N THR A 249 15.00 13.88 -2.92
CA THR A 249 16.45 14.03 -2.79
C THR A 249 16.97 13.33 -1.53
N ASP A 250 18.17 12.76 -1.61
CA ASP A 250 18.81 12.16 -0.44
C ASP A 250 19.37 13.23 0.50
N ALA A 251 19.13 13.11 1.81
CA ALA A 251 19.60 14.07 2.81
C ALA A 251 21.11 14.01 3.05
N LYS A 252 21.75 12.85 2.80
CA LYS A 252 23.22 12.70 2.95
C LYS A 252 24.00 13.16 1.73
N GLY A 253 23.32 13.63 0.69
CA GLY A 253 23.91 13.95 -0.59
C GLY A 253 24.29 12.68 -1.37
N SER A 254 24.22 12.73 -2.70
CA SER A 254 24.79 11.68 -3.54
C SER A 254 26.33 11.76 -3.39
N HIS A 255 26.91 10.91 -2.55
CA HIS A 255 28.34 10.65 -2.67
C HIS A 255 28.56 9.99 -4.04
N PRO A 256 29.49 10.53 -4.87
CA PRO A 256 29.79 10.00 -6.19
C PRO A 256 30.33 8.58 -6.14
#